data_acf683e9cb947400b28635bc2bc49046
#
_entry.id   acf683e9cb947400b28635bc2bc49046
#
_cell.length_a   1.000
_cell.length_b   1.000
_cell.length_c   1.000
_cell.angle_alpha   90.00
_cell.angle_beta   90.00
_cell.angle_gamma   90.00
#
_symmetry.space_group_name_H-M   'P 1'
#
loop_
_entity.id
_entity.type
_entity.pdbx_description
1 polymer ?
#
loop_
_entity_poly.entity_id
_entity_poly.type
_entity_poly.pdbx_seq_one_letter_code
_entity_poly.pdbx_strand_id
1 'polypeptide(L)'
;MKECYRCRESKALDQFNRRKRSRDGRDGICSECERSRLRASRAKKGEQVRERERAYRAARSDEYAQRHREWREQNPEYGKEYRKKNPEQAWLDLYRRRCREYGLTPAIEPFTKQDVTDWWGNGWRCIYCDRPATGVDHLTPVGLGGKHGTSNVAPCCRDCNLVTAASVAAARAAA
;
A
#
# COMPACT_ATOMS: atom_id res chain seq x y z
N MET A 1 -31.91 26.46 11.10
CA MET A 1 -32.47 25.27 10.44
C MET A 1 -32.85 25.63 9.01
N LYS A 2 -32.62 24.70 8.06
CA LYS A 2 -32.97 24.84 6.64
C LYS A 2 -33.53 23.51 6.13
N GLU A 3 -34.60 23.54 5.37
CA GLU A 3 -35.14 22.34 4.74
C GLU A 3 -34.32 21.98 3.50
N CYS A 4 -33.90 20.69 3.41
CA CYS A 4 -33.30 20.15 2.23
C CYS A 4 -34.37 19.75 1.22
N TYR A 5 -34.41 20.38 0.02
CA TYR A 5 -35.48 20.05 -0.91
C TYR A 5 -35.33 18.72 -1.64
N ARG A 6 -34.32 17.93 -1.32
CA ARG A 6 -34.21 16.56 -1.83
C ARG A 6 -34.73 15.51 -0.84
N CYS A 7 -34.32 15.54 0.45
CA CYS A 7 -34.86 14.64 1.47
C CYS A 7 -36.00 15.19 2.29
N ARG A 8 -36.32 16.48 2.13
CA ARG A 8 -37.39 17.21 2.86
C ARG A 8 -37.20 17.32 4.38
N GLU A 9 -36.01 17.00 4.85
CA GLU A 9 -35.64 17.11 6.27
C GLU A 9 -35.13 18.50 6.60
N SER A 10 -35.51 19.04 7.75
CA SER A 10 -34.97 20.27 8.32
C SER A 10 -33.64 19.95 9.03
N LYS A 11 -32.54 20.49 8.55
CA LYS A 11 -31.19 20.28 9.06
C LYS A 11 -30.52 21.58 9.47
N ALA A 12 -29.49 21.52 10.30
CA ALA A 12 -28.66 22.65 10.66
C ALA A 12 -27.93 23.23 9.44
N LEU A 13 -27.65 24.54 9.43
CA LEU A 13 -27.05 25.23 8.27
C LEU A 13 -25.64 24.72 7.92
N ASP A 14 -24.88 24.21 8.88
CA ASP A 14 -23.57 23.62 8.71
C ASP A 14 -23.59 22.29 7.92
N GLN A 15 -24.76 21.63 7.88
CA GLN A 15 -24.97 20.43 7.06
C GLN A 15 -25.23 20.73 5.57
N PHE A 16 -25.18 21.99 5.16
CA PHE A 16 -25.29 22.42 3.77
C PHE A 16 -23.98 23.02 3.29
N ASN A 17 -23.57 22.69 2.08
CA ASN A 17 -22.36 23.23 1.48
C ASN A 17 -22.47 24.75 1.28
N ARG A 18 -21.35 25.46 1.35
CA ARG A 18 -21.31 26.91 1.08
C ARG A 18 -21.60 27.18 -0.39
N ARG A 19 -22.46 28.16 -0.66
CA ARG A 19 -22.78 28.61 -2.02
C ARG A 19 -22.91 30.13 -2.06
N LYS A 20 -21.90 30.83 -2.55
CA LYS A 20 -21.82 32.30 -2.58
C LYS A 20 -23.02 32.99 -3.22
N ARG A 21 -23.67 32.37 -4.22
CA ARG A 21 -24.82 32.93 -4.95
C ARG A 21 -26.15 32.64 -4.29
N SER A 22 -26.19 31.95 -3.19
CA SER A 22 -27.45 31.66 -2.46
C SER A 22 -27.72 32.76 -1.46
N ARG A 23 -29.01 33.11 -1.26
CA ARG A 23 -29.45 34.18 -0.36
C ARG A 23 -28.96 34.00 1.08
N ASP A 24 -28.86 32.78 1.55
CA ASP A 24 -28.41 32.39 2.88
C ASP A 24 -26.97 31.86 2.89
N GLY A 25 -26.21 31.97 1.77
CA GLY A 25 -24.86 31.51 1.62
C GLY A 25 -24.70 29.97 1.60
N ARG A 26 -25.82 29.22 1.54
CA ARG A 26 -25.83 27.76 1.62
C ARG A 26 -26.57 27.13 0.45
N ASP A 27 -26.20 25.92 0.08
CA ASP A 27 -26.87 25.15 -0.98
C ASP A 27 -28.31 24.78 -0.54
N GLY A 28 -29.18 24.50 -1.49
CA GLY A 28 -30.55 24.03 -1.25
C GLY A 28 -30.62 22.54 -0.93
N ILE A 29 -29.54 21.83 -1.17
CA ILE A 29 -29.38 20.38 -0.94
C ILE A 29 -28.37 20.15 0.18
N CYS A 30 -28.69 19.29 1.17
CA CYS A 30 -27.76 18.95 2.24
C CYS A 30 -26.57 18.16 1.70
N SER A 31 -25.44 18.25 2.41
CA SER A 31 -24.17 17.60 2.02
C SER A 31 -24.27 16.09 1.82
N GLU A 32 -25.16 15.43 2.55
CA GLU A 32 -25.44 14.01 2.43
C GLU A 32 -26.16 13.66 1.12
N CYS A 33 -27.24 14.40 0.80
CA CYS A 33 -27.97 14.24 -0.46
C CYS A 33 -27.08 14.57 -1.67
N GLU A 34 -26.20 15.56 -1.56
CA GLU A 34 -25.25 15.91 -2.61
C GLU A 34 -24.20 14.81 -2.79
N ARG A 35 -23.65 14.26 -1.70
CA ARG A 35 -22.75 13.10 -1.76
C ARG A 35 -23.40 11.87 -2.41
N SER A 36 -24.67 11.59 -2.05
CA SER A 36 -25.44 10.50 -2.66
C SER A 36 -25.67 10.73 -4.15
N ARG A 37 -26.02 11.96 -4.56
CA ARG A 37 -26.17 12.34 -5.98
C ARG A 37 -24.86 12.14 -6.75
N LEU A 38 -23.75 12.58 -6.18
CA LEU A 38 -22.41 12.43 -6.80
C LEU A 38 -21.98 10.96 -6.91
N ARG A 39 -22.27 10.15 -5.89
CA ARG A 39 -22.00 8.69 -5.94
C ARG A 39 -22.81 8.03 -7.06
N ALA A 40 -24.11 8.33 -7.16
CA ALA A 40 -24.95 7.79 -8.23
C ALA A 40 -24.51 8.24 -9.63
N SER A 41 -24.12 9.52 -9.77
CA SER A 41 -23.59 10.04 -11.04
C SER A 41 -22.25 9.38 -11.42
N ARG A 42 -21.35 9.19 -10.46
CA ARG A 42 -20.07 8.49 -10.68
C ARG A 42 -20.28 7.02 -11.02
N ALA A 43 -21.25 6.35 -10.39
CA ALA A 43 -21.57 4.96 -10.72
C ALA A 43 -22.09 4.83 -12.16
N LYS A 44 -22.94 5.74 -12.62
CA LYS A 44 -23.45 5.75 -14.01
C LYS A 44 -22.38 6.02 -15.07
N LYS A 45 -21.39 6.87 -14.73
CA LYS A 45 -20.27 7.23 -15.62
C LYS A 45 -19.05 6.32 -15.44
N GLY A 46 -19.11 5.40 -14.49
CA GLY A 46 -17.93 4.76 -13.90
C GLY A 46 -17.06 4.00 -14.88
N GLU A 47 -17.64 3.24 -15.83
CA GLU A 47 -16.84 2.46 -16.78
C GLU A 47 -16.21 3.34 -17.86
N GLN A 48 -16.99 4.24 -18.46
CA GLN A 48 -16.48 5.15 -19.49
C GLN A 48 -15.39 6.09 -18.94
N VAL A 49 -15.56 6.59 -17.72
CA VAL A 49 -14.54 7.42 -17.06
C VAL A 49 -13.28 6.61 -16.77
N ARG A 50 -13.43 5.38 -16.25
CA ARG A 50 -12.28 4.48 -15.99
C ARG A 50 -11.54 4.12 -17.27
N GLU A 51 -12.26 3.84 -18.35
CA GLU A 51 -11.65 3.54 -19.65
C GLU A 51 -10.91 4.74 -20.24
N ARG A 52 -11.52 5.92 -20.18
CA ARG A 52 -10.87 7.16 -20.60
C ARG A 52 -9.63 7.47 -19.77
N GLU A 53 -9.70 7.29 -18.45
CA GLU A 53 -8.53 7.48 -17.57
C GLU A 53 -7.44 6.44 -17.84
N ARG A 54 -7.80 5.19 -18.09
CA ARG A 54 -6.84 4.14 -18.50
C ARG A 54 -6.14 4.50 -19.80
N ALA A 55 -6.92 4.88 -20.81
CA ALA A 55 -6.38 5.30 -22.11
C ALA A 55 -5.47 6.54 -21.98
N TYR A 56 -5.88 7.54 -21.18
CA TYR A 56 -5.07 8.73 -20.92
C TYR A 56 -3.74 8.39 -20.22
N ARG A 57 -3.78 7.51 -19.21
CA ARG A 57 -2.57 7.06 -18.50
C ARG A 57 -1.67 6.22 -19.40
N ALA A 58 -2.26 5.33 -20.20
CA ALA A 58 -1.51 4.51 -21.16
C ALA A 58 -0.80 5.37 -22.20
N ALA A 59 -1.49 6.35 -22.76
CA ALA A 59 -0.92 7.27 -23.77
C ALA A 59 0.24 8.13 -23.22
N ARG A 60 0.33 8.31 -21.90
CA ARG A 60 1.37 9.12 -21.24
C ARG A 60 2.33 8.28 -20.38
N SER A 61 2.25 6.96 -20.47
CA SER A 61 3.08 6.05 -19.64
C SER A 61 4.57 6.32 -19.82
N ASP A 62 5.00 6.55 -21.05
CA ASP A 62 6.41 6.78 -21.39
C ASP A 62 6.92 8.13 -20.88
N GLU A 63 6.09 9.18 -20.98
CA GLU A 63 6.38 10.50 -20.41
C GLU A 63 6.55 10.42 -18.90
N TYR A 64 5.63 9.71 -18.20
CA TYR A 64 5.74 9.50 -16.76
C TYR A 64 6.96 8.66 -16.39
N ALA A 65 7.24 7.60 -17.14
CA ALA A 65 8.38 6.73 -16.92
C ALA A 65 9.70 7.50 -17.13
N GLN A 66 9.78 8.34 -18.14
CA GLN A 66 10.94 9.20 -18.41
C GLN A 66 11.16 10.20 -17.27
N ARG A 67 10.13 10.98 -16.91
CA ARG A 67 10.19 11.94 -15.80
C ARG A 67 10.61 11.28 -14.49
N HIS A 68 10.12 10.05 -14.23
CA HIS A 68 10.49 9.30 -13.05
C HIS A 68 11.93 8.76 -13.10
N ARG A 69 12.48 8.47 -14.29
CA ARG A 69 13.91 8.15 -14.48
C ARG A 69 14.77 9.36 -14.18
N GLU A 70 14.49 10.51 -14.82
CA GLU A 70 15.20 11.78 -14.64
C GLU A 70 15.20 12.20 -13.16
N TRP A 71 14.03 12.10 -12.50
CA TRP A 71 13.94 12.41 -11.08
C TRP A 71 14.81 11.50 -10.21
N ARG A 72 14.87 10.17 -10.51
CA ARG A 72 15.74 9.22 -9.78
C ARG A 72 17.22 9.50 -10.00
N GLU A 73 17.61 9.92 -11.18
CA GLU A 73 18.99 10.33 -11.49
C GLU A 73 19.40 11.57 -10.71
N GLN A 74 18.49 12.52 -10.55
CA GLN A 74 18.69 13.72 -9.73
C GLN A 74 18.63 13.44 -8.21
N ASN A 75 18.02 12.33 -7.80
CA ASN A 75 17.81 11.97 -6.39
C ASN A 75 18.32 10.56 -6.07
N PRO A 76 19.61 10.22 -6.25
CA PRO A 76 20.13 8.86 -6.13
C PRO A 76 20.03 8.29 -4.72
N GLU A 77 20.08 9.12 -3.69
CA GLU A 77 20.02 8.70 -2.29
C GLU A 77 18.59 8.54 -1.77
N TYR A 78 17.59 9.13 -2.45
CA TYR A 78 16.20 9.09 -1.99
C TYR A 78 15.71 7.66 -1.69
N GLY A 79 15.98 6.72 -2.59
CA GLY A 79 15.54 5.34 -2.42
C GLY A 79 16.17 4.63 -1.22
N LYS A 80 17.40 4.96 -0.88
CA LYS A 80 18.09 4.42 0.31
C LYS A 80 17.49 5.01 1.57
N GLU A 81 17.33 6.33 1.60
CA GLU A 81 16.74 7.03 2.75
C GLU A 81 15.29 6.63 3.00
N TYR A 82 14.50 6.51 1.93
CA TYR A 82 13.11 6.04 2.04
C TYR A 82 13.04 4.65 2.68
N ARG A 83 13.84 3.68 2.21
CA ARG A 83 13.86 2.33 2.78
C ARG A 83 14.37 2.31 4.22
N LYS A 84 15.30 3.19 4.57
CA LYS A 84 15.78 3.32 5.96
C LYS A 84 14.69 3.84 6.89
N LYS A 85 13.88 4.80 6.42
CA LYS A 85 12.76 5.38 7.18
C LYS A 85 11.52 4.49 7.20
N ASN A 86 11.35 3.61 6.21
CA ASN A 86 10.16 2.77 6.02
C ASN A 86 10.57 1.30 5.78
N PRO A 87 11.18 0.63 6.76
CA PRO A 87 11.68 -0.74 6.58
C PRO A 87 10.56 -1.74 6.30
N GLU A 88 9.41 -1.61 6.94
CA GLU A 88 8.27 -2.50 6.75
C GLU A 88 7.74 -2.45 5.30
N GLN A 89 7.66 -1.26 4.73
CA GLN A 89 7.28 -1.09 3.33
C GLN A 89 8.31 -1.71 2.39
N ALA A 90 9.59 -1.56 2.69
CA ALA A 90 10.67 -2.17 1.90
C ALA A 90 10.60 -3.71 1.93
N TRP A 91 10.28 -4.32 3.08
CA TRP A 91 10.08 -5.76 3.21
C TRP A 91 8.87 -6.24 2.42
N LEU A 92 7.75 -5.51 2.53
CA LEU A 92 6.52 -5.81 1.80
C LEU A 92 6.71 -5.72 0.28
N ASP A 93 7.41 -4.72 -0.20
CA ASP A 93 7.69 -4.54 -1.64
C ASP A 93 8.59 -5.66 -2.17
N LEU A 94 9.59 -6.07 -1.38
CA LEU A 94 10.43 -7.23 -1.70
C LEU A 94 9.62 -8.53 -1.75
N TYR A 95 8.74 -8.75 -0.77
CA TYR A 95 7.86 -9.90 -0.74
C TYR A 95 6.94 -9.96 -1.97
N ARG A 96 6.27 -8.85 -2.30
CA ARG A 96 5.40 -8.75 -3.48
C ARG A 96 6.16 -9.00 -4.78
N ARG A 97 7.41 -8.51 -4.88
CA ARG A 97 8.27 -8.76 -6.03
C ARG A 97 8.56 -10.25 -6.16
N ARG A 98 8.98 -10.91 -5.08
CA ARG A 98 9.25 -12.36 -5.07
C ARG A 98 8.00 -13.18 -5.43
N CYS A 99 6.83 -12.84 -4.90
CA CYS A 99 5.59 -13.50 -5.30
C CYS A 99 5.37 -13.43 -6.81
N ARG A 100 5.58 -12.25 -7.44
CA ARG A 100 5.46 -12.11 -8.90
C ARG A 100 6.49 -12.94 -9.65
N GLU A 101 7.74 -12.96 -9.20
CA GLU A 101 8.82 -13.77 -9.79
C GLU A 101 8.49 -15.27 -9.74
N TYR A 102 7.76 -15.71 -8.72
CA TYR A 102 7.37 -17.11 -8.54
C TYR A 102 5.96 -17.45 -9.05
N GLY A 103 5.22 -16.49 -9.61
CA GLY A 103 3.84 -16.68 -10.07
C GLY A 103 2.84 -16.93 -8.94
N LEU A 104 3.13 -16.44 -7.72
CA LEU A 104 2.31 -16.66 -6.55
C LEU A 104 1.41 -15.46 -6.23
N THR A 105 0.24 -15.72 -5.70
CA THR A 105 -0.63 -14.68 -5.12
C THR A 105 -0.09 -14.28 -3.73
N PRO A 106 0.17 -12.97 -3.48
CA PRO A 106 0.64 -12.52 -2.17
C PRO A 106 -0.37 -12.78 -1.05
N ALA A 107 0.04 -13.46 0.01
CA ALA A 107 -0.70 -13.62 1.27
C ALA A 107 -0.09 -12.66 2.31
N ILE A 108 -0.77 -11.57 2.61
CA ILE A 108 -0.23 -10.46 3.42
C ILE A 108 -1.09 -10.27 4.67
N GLU A 109 -0.44 -10.33 5.82
CA GLU A 109 -0.93 -9.89 7.12
C GLU A 109 -0.04 -8.71 7.54
N PRO A 110 -0.53 -7.45 7.52
CA PRO A 110 0.29 -6.29 7.84
C PRO A 110 0.89 -6.39 9.24
N PHE A 111 2.16 -6.02 9.36
CA PHE A 111 2.87 -5.98 10.64
C PHE A 111 3.92 -4.86 10.65
N THR A 112 4.30 -4.45 11.84
CA THR A 112 5.41 -3.52 12.09
C THR A 112 6.64 -4.26 12.61
N LYS A 113 7.78 -3.56 12.64
CA LYS A 113 8.98 -4.08 13.30
C LYS A 113 8.71 -4.39 14.77
N GLN A 114 7.88 -3.57 15.45
CA GLN A 114 7.54 -3.77 16.84
C GLN A 114 6.76 -5.07 17.04
N ASP A 115 5.76 -5.36 16.19
CA ASP A 115 4.98 -6.60 16.27
C ASP A 115 5.87 -7.84 16.17
N VAL A 116 6.88 -7.82 15.27
CA VAL A 116 7.85 -8.93 15.16
C VAL A 116 8.75 -9.00 16.39
N THR A 117 9.19 -7.86 16.92
CA THR A 117 10.03 -7.81 18.13
C THR A 117 9.29 -8.39 19.32
N ASP A 118 8.02 -8.04 19.51
CA ASP A 118 7.17 -8.50 20.61
C ASP A 118 6.86 -10.00 20.46
N TRP A 119 6.56 -10.46 19.24
CA TRP A 119 6.32 -11.87 18.95
C TRP A 119 7.50 -12.77 19.32
N TRP A 120 8.72 -12.35 18.98
CA TRP A 120 9.93 -13.14 19.22
C TRP A 120 10.55 -12.90 20.59
N GLY A 121 10.25 -11.79 21.26
CA GLY A 121 10.75 -11.44 22.59
C GLY A 121 12.28 -11.33 22.70
N ASN A 122 13.00 -11.17 21.57
CA ASN A 122 14.44 -11.26 21.48
C ASN A 122 15.17 -9.92 21.23
N GLY A 123 14.48 -8.80 21.37
CA GLY A 123 15.07 -7.47 21.24
C GLY A 123 15.62 -7.14 19.85
N TRP A 124 14.99 -7.65 18.78
CA TRP A 124 15.42 -7.48 17.39
C TRP A 124 16.78 -8.10 17.08
N ARG A 125 17.02 -9.29 17.57
CA ARG A 125 18.22 -10.10 17.29
C ARG A 125 17.92 -11.21 16.29
N CYS A 126 18.91 -11.57 15.49
CA CYS A 126 18.79 -12.64 14.50
C CYS A 126 18.52 -13.98 15.20
N ILE A 127 17.43 -14.66 14.83
CA ILE A 127 17.07 -15.96 15.42
C ILE A 127 18.08 -17.06 15.15
N TYR A 128 18.95 -16.92 14.16
CA TYR A 128 19.93 -17.95 13.75
C TYR A 128 21.29 -17.78 14.41
N CYS A 129 21.72 -16.54 14.73
CA CYS A 129 23.08 -16.30 15.22
C CYS A 129 23.17 -15.25 16.34
N ASP A 130 22.06 -14.77 16.83
CA ASP A 130 21.92 -13.79 17.90
C ASP A 130 22.60 -12.41 17.66
N ARG A 131 23.16 -12.14 16.46
CA ARG A 131 23.65 -10.81 16.09
C ARG A 131 22.48 -9.85 15.86
N PRO A 132 22.67 -8.51 15.89
CA PRO A 132 21.62 -7.57 15.55
C PRO A 132 20.96 -7.89 14.20
N ALA A 133 19.63 -7.93 14.17
CA ALA A 133 18.91 -8.18 12.94
C ALA A 133 18.90 -6.91 12.07
N THR A 134 18.98 -7.08 10.75
CA THR A 134 18.92 -6.00 9.77
C THR A 134 17.63 -6.03 8.94
N GLY A 135 16.83 -7.08 9.10
CA GLY A 135 15.58 -7.27 8.38
C GLY A 135 14.82 -8.47 8.90
N VAL A 136 13.92 -8.99 8.08
CA VAL A 136 13.15 -10.21 8.36
C VAL A 136 13.46 -11.30 7.35
N ASP A 137 13.43 -12.56 7.82
CA ASP A 137 13.40 -13.75 6.98
C ASP A 137 12.03 -14.40 7.05
N HIS A 138 11.64 -15.16 6.03
CA HIS A 138 10.41 -15.94 6.00
C HIS A 138 10.71 -17.38 6.36
N LEU A 139 10.17 -17.86 7.50
CA LEU A 139 10.36 -19.24 8.00
C LEU A 139 9.90 -20.27 6.96
N THR A 140 8.70 -20.12 6.44
CA THR A 140 8.31 -20.76 5.19
C THR A 140 8.69 -19.83 4.06
N PRO A 141 9.62 -20.21 3.18
CA PRO A 141 10.11 -19.35 2.12
C PRO A 141 9.00 -18.88 1.18
N VAL A 142 9.15 -17.66 0.66
CA VAL A 142 8.17 -17.07 -0.27
C VAL A 142 7.97 -17.97 -1.49
N GLY A 143 9.03 -18.57 -2.03
CA GLY A 143 8.94 -19.49 -3.16
C GLY A 143 8.16 -20.77 -2.89
N LEU A 144 7.91 -21.11 -1.64
CA LEU A 144 7.06 -22.23 -1.19
C LEU A 144 5.69 -21.77 -0.68
N GLY A 145 5.27 -20.54 -1.00
CA GLY A 145 3.98 -20.00 -0.63
C GLY A 145 3.93 -19.40 0.78
N GLY A 146 5.09 -19.13 1.41
CA GLY A 146 5.16 -18.50 2.72
C GLY A 146 4.50 -17.12 2.74
N LYS A 147 3.62 -16.88 3.74
CA LYS A 147 2.92 -15.61 3.91
C LYS A 147 3.82 -14.52 4.49
N HIS A 148 3.45 -13.25 4.27
CA HIS A 148 4.09 -12.09 4.88
C HIS A 148 3.28 -11.63 6.09
N GLY A 149 3.60 -12.16 7.25
CA GLY A 149 2.91 -11.91 8.51
C GLY A 149 3.75 -12.37 9.70
N THR A 150 3.45 -11.86 10.91
CA THR A 150 4.22 -12.11 12.15
C THR A 150 4.45 -13.59 12.44
N SER A 151 3.49 -14.45 12.12
CA SER A 151 3.57 -15.90 12.33
C SER A 151 4.53 -16.62 11.37
N ASN A 152 5.02 -15.97 10.32
CA ASN A 152 5.93 -16.56 9.33
C ASN A 152 7.18 -15.72 9.10
N VAL A 153 7.36 -14.60 9.78
CA VAL A 153 8.59 -13.79 9.66
C VAL A 153 9.36 -13.79 10.97
N ALA A 154 10.68 -13.74 10.86
CA ALA A 154 11.56 -13.70 12.01
C ALA A 154 12.65 -12.64 11.82
N PRO A 155 13.16 -11.99 12.89
CA PRO A 155 14.27 -11.08 12.79
C PRO A 155 15.52 -11.83 12.28
N CYS A 156 16.16 -11.30 11.26
CA CYS A 156 17.32 -11.94 10.65
C CYS A 156 18.42 -10.94 10.26
N CYS A 157 19.68 -11.30 10.44
CA CYS A 157 20.79 -10.54 9.89
C CYS A 157 20.99 -10.90 8.41
N ARG A 158 21.67 -10.02 7.67
CA ARG A 158 21.89 -10.18 6.23
C ARG A 158 22.56 -11.51 5.88
N ASP A 159 23.60 -11.90 6.63
CA ASP A 159 24.39 -13.09 6.31
C ASP A 159 23.56 -14.36 6.44
N CYS A 160 22.81 -14.51 7.54
CA CYS A 160 21.92 -15.66 7.72
C CYS A 160 20.80 -15.70 6.66
N ASN A 161 20.23 -14.54 6.32
CA ASN A 161 19.18 -14.46 5.28
C ASN A 161 19.70 -14.89 3.89
N LEU A 162 20.97 -14.62 3.57
CA LEU A 162 21.57 -15.08 2.32
C LEU A 162 21.75 -16.61 2.29
N VAL A 163 22.12 -17.21 3.41
CA VAL A 163 22.28 -18.67 3.53
C VAL A 163 20.93 -19.39 3.37
N THR A 164 19.89 -18.91 4.05
CA THR A 164 18.53 -19.48 3.92
C THR A 164 18.00 -19.35 2.48
N ALA A 165 18.22 -18.21 1.84
CA ALA A 165 17.82 -17.99 0.44
C ALA A 165 18.53 -18.94 -0.53
N ALA A 166 19.83 -19.20 -0.34
CA ALA A 166 20.61 -20.14 -1.16
C ALA A 166 20.12 -21.59 -1.01
N SER A 167 19.79 -22.00 0.21
CA SER A 167 19.24 -23.35 0.49
C SER A 167 17.88 -23.56 -0.19
N VAL A 168 17.02 -22.55 -0.21
CA VAL A 168 15.72 -22.61 -0.90
C VAL A 168 15.89 -22.69 -2.41
N ALA A 169 16.83 -21.92 -2.98
CA ALA A 169 17.10 -21.95 -4.41
C ALA A 169 17.61 -23.33 -4.85
N ALA A 170 18.51 -23.95 -4.05
CA ALA A 170 19.01 -25.29 -4.30
C ALA A 170 17.90 -26.36 -4.21
N ALA A 171 17.04 -26.29 -3.21
CA ALA A 171 15.92 -27.23 -3.07
C ALA A 171 14.92 -27.16 -4.24
N ARG A 172 14.70 -25.98 -4.80
CA ARG A 172 13.83 -25.80 -5.97
C ARG A 172 14.46 -26.29 -7.28
N ALA A 173 15.76 -26.17 -7.43
CA ALA A 173 16.47 -26.67 -8.61
C ALA A 173 16.51 -28.20 -8.66
N ALA A 174 16.31 -28.87 -7.51
CA ALA A 174 16.30 -30.32 -7.37
C ALA A 174 14.87 -30.94 -7.48
N ALA A 175 13.82 -30.13 -7.50
CA ALA A 175 12.42 -30.56 -7.60
C ALA A 175 11.84 -30.36 -9.00
#